data_6fb3d82151d41cf9616c918daf5dacc7
#
_entry.id   6fb3d82151d41cf9616c918daf5dacc7
#
_cell.length_a   1.000
_cell.length_b   1.000
_cell.length_c   1.000
_cell.angle_alpha   90.00
_cell.angle_beta   90.00
_cell.angle_gamma   90.00
#
_symmetry.space_group_name_H-M   'P 1'
#
loop_
_entity.id
_entity.type
_entity.pdbx_description
1 polymer ?
#
loop_
_entity_poly.entity_id
_entity_poly.type
_entity_poly.pdbx_seq_one_letter_code
_entity_poly.pdbx_strand_id
1 'polypeptide(L)'
;MNQIKLNIGCGFSKIPGYLNIDKEAGCEPDQVVDLEKPWPFADSSVSEIRASHVLEHLGQETEVFLLIMKEMYRVCSSGAKILIQVPHHNHWTFHADPTHVRKILPETLKLFDQEENRKTIANGYANTPLGLYCKVDFVLESATPSFDEPWASRIRNQVFSSYDLEFAAQHYTNAIVQWDMVLRVRK
;
A
#
# COMPACT_ATOMS: atom_id res chain seq x y z
N MET A 1 13.45 -23.58 0.09
CA MET A 1 13.61 -22.74 -1.13
C MET A 1 13.90 -21.33 -0.65
N ASN A 2 14.87 -20.64 -1.23
CA ASN A 2 15.09 -19.21 -0.93
C ASN A 2 13.86 -18.45 -1.40
N GLN A 3 13.17 -17.78 -0.46
CA GLN A 3 12.05 -16.90 -0.79
C GLN A 3 12.61 -15.61 -1.39
N ILE A 4 11.94 -15.10 -2.42
CA ILE A 4 12.32 -13.85 -3.07
C ILE A 4 11.70 -12.65 -2.35
N LYS A 5 12.36 -11.50 -2.49
CA LYS A 5 11.80 -10.19 -2.11
C LYS A 5 11.56 -9.40 -3.38
N LEU A 6 10.40 -8.75 -3.49
CA LEU A 6 10.01 -7.96 -4.65
C LEU A 6 10.03 -6.46 -4.33
N ASN A 7 10.65 -5.67 -5.21
CA ASN A 7 10.47 -4.22 -5.30
C ASN A 7 9.60 -3.95 -6.54
N ILE A 8 8.31 -3.74 -6.34
CA ILE A 8 7.33 -3.59 -7.43
C ILE A 8 7.18 -2.12 -7.84
N GLY A 9 7.07 -1.87 -9.16
CA GLY A 9 7.08 -0.51 -9.69
C GLY A 9 8.36 0.22 -9.33
N CYS A 10 9.51 -0.44 -9.52
CA CYS A 10 10.79 0.05 -9.02
C CYS A 10 11.25 1.37 -9.66
N GLY A 11 10.77 1.68 -10.87
CA GLY A 11 11.29 2.81 -11.61
C GLY A 11 12.82 2.77 -11.66
N PHE A 12 13.46 3.89 -11.40
CA PHE A 12 14.92 3.99 -11.27
C PHE A 12 15.44 3.69 -9.85
N SER A 13 14.55 3.39 -8.88
CA SER A 13 14.88 3.17 -7.46
C SER A 13 15.07 1.69 -7.16
N LYS A 14 16.13 1.09 -7.69
CA LYS A 14 16.47 -0.32 -7.46
C LYS A 14 16.96 -0.55 -6.03
N ILE A 15 16.54 -1.66 -5.43
CA ILE A 15 16.91 -2.04 -4.07
C ILE A 15 17.79 -3.29 -4.11
N PRO A 16 19.05 -3.24 -3.61
CA PRO A 16 19.89 -4.42 -3.52
C PRO A 16 19.25 -5.53 -2.69
N GLY A 17 19.32 -6.76 -3.19
CA GLY A 17 18.74 -7.94 -2.53
C GLY A 17 17.24 -8.15 -2.79
N TYR A 18 16.61 -7.29 -3.61
CA TYR A 18 15.27 -7.48 -4.14
C TYR A 18 15.32 -7.78 -5.63
N LEU A 19 14.33 -8.51 -6.13
CA LEU A 19 14.01 -8.56 -7.54
C LEU A 19 13.21 -7.29 -7.88
N ASN A 20 13.83 -6.38 -8.61
CA ASN A 20 13.26 -5.09 -8.98
C ASN A 20 12.45 -5.24 -10.26
N ILE A 21 11.14 -5.00 -10.18
CA ILE A 21 10.23 -5.21 -11.31
C ILE A 21 9.47 -3.92 -11.65
N ASP A 22 9.29 -3.70 -12.95
CA ASP A 22 8.53 -2.57 -13.48
C ASP A 22 7.98 -2.93 -14.86
N LYS A 23 6.91 -2.26 -15.31
CA LYS A 23 6.40 -2.41 -16.67
C LYS A 23 7.24 -1.64 -17.72
N GLU A 24 7.93 -0.59 -17.25
CA GLU A 24 8.71 0.31 -18.11
C GLU A 24 10.15 -0.22 -18.27
N ALA A 25 10.44 -0.77 -19.44
CA ALA A 25 11.77 -1.32 -19.74
C ALA A 25 12.88 -0.24 -19.70
N GLY A 26 12.54 1.03 -19.92
CA GLY A 26 13.48 2.15 -19.91
C GLY A 26 14.13 2.42 -18.56
N CYS A 27 13.54 1.92 -17.43
CA CYS A 27 14.20 1.96 -16.13
C CYS A 27 15.11 0.75 -15.86
N GLU A 28 15.29 -0.13 -16.85
CA GLU A 28 16.15 -1.31 -16.74
C GLU A 28 15.87 -2.18 -15.52
N PRO A 29 14.59 -2.59 -15.26
CA PRO A 29 14.28 -3.45 -14.13
C PRO A 29 14.95 -4.81 -14.28
N ASP A 30 15.09 -5.56 -13.17
CA ASP A 30 15.60 -6.94 -13.24
C ASP A 30 14.66 -7.84 -14.05
N GLN A 31 13.35 -7.53 -14.03
CA GLN A 31 12.34 -8.19 -14.84
C GLN A 31 11.24 -7.20 -15.22
N VAL A 32 10.85 -7.17 -16.50
CA VAL A 32 9.70 -6.39 -16.98
C VAL A 32 8.42 -7.13 -16.65
N VAL A 33 7.58 -6.51 -15.81
CA VAL A 33 6.31 -7.10 -15.34
C VAL A 33 5.22 -6.04 -15.31
N ASP A 34 4.10 -6.32 -15.97
CA ASP A 34 2.87 -5.52 -15.87
C ASP A 34 2.07 -6.01 -14.64
N LEU A 35 2.02 -5.19 -13.60
CA LEU A 35 1.35 -5.51 -12.34
C LEU A 35 -0.18 -5.58 -12.45
N GLU A 36 -0.76 -5.08 -13.54
CA GLU A 36 -2.19 -5.17 -13.83
C GLU A 36 -2.59 -6.48 -14.52
N LYS A 37 -1.64 -7.39 -14.71
CA LYS A 37 -1.82 -8.74 -15.25
C LYS A 37 -1.45 -9.80 -14.23
N PRO A 38 -1.75 -11.10 -14.46
CA PRO A 38 -1.28 -12.17 -13.60
C PRO A 38 0.25 -12.15 -13.46
N TRP A 39 0.74 -12.23 -12.21
CA TRP A 39 2.17 -12.11 -11.93
C TRP A 39 2.92 -13.42 -12.20
N PRO A 40 4.12 -13.37 -12.81
CA PRO A 40 4.88 -14.55 -13.20
C PRO A 40 5.65 -15.19 -12.03
N PHE A 41 5.06 -15.18 -10.83
CA PHE A 41 5.65 -15.74 -9.62
C PHE A 41 4.79 -16.87 -9.09
N ALA A 42 5.43 -17.90 -8.53
CA ALA A 42 4.73 -19.03 -7.93
C ALA A 42 4.00 -18.61 -6.64
N ASP A 43 2.97 -19.37 -6.27
CA ASP A 43 2.25 -19.17 -5.02
C ASP A 43 3.20 -19.30 -3.83
N SER A 44 3.06 -18.41 -2.86
CA SER A 44 3.81 -18.41 -1.60
C SER A 44 5.34 -18.39 -1.76
N SER A 45 5.85 -17.86 -2.88
CA SER A 45 7.29 -17.77 -3.17
C SER A 45 7.95 -16.47 -2.69
N VAL A 46 7.16 -15.47 -2.28
CA VAL A 46 7.62 -14.13 -1.89
C VAL A 46 7.53 -13.95 -0.38
N SER A 47 8.63 -13.51 0.24
CA SER A 47 8.67 -13.21 1.68
C SER A 47 8.45 -11.74 2.02
N GLU A 48 8.67 -10.85 1.06
CA GLU A 48 8.51 -9.42 1.27
C GLU A 48 8.22 -8.71 -0.05
N ILE A 49 7.30 -7.74 -0.02
CA ILE A 49 7.06 -6.81 -1.14
C ILE A 49 7.32 -5.38 -0.65
N ARG A 50 8.01 -4.59 -1.45
CA ARG A 50 8.04 -3.13 -1.35
C ARG A 50 7.25 -2.54 -2.52
N ALA A 51 6.31 -1.65 -2.18
CA ALA A 51 5.47 -0.90 -3.11
C ALA A 51 5.56 0.58 -2.74
N SER A 52 6.54 1.27 -3.32
CA SER A 52 6.80 2.69 -3.03
C SER A 52 6.35 3.54 -4.21
N HIS A 53 5.32 4.36 -4.01
CA HIS A 53 4.74 5.23 -5.04
C HIS A 53 4.40 4.49 -6.34
N VAL A 54 3.64 3.39 -6.21
CA VAL A 54 3.19 2.57 -7.34
C VAL A 54 1.71 2.24 -7.28
N LEU A 55 1.13 1.98 -6.09
CA LEU A 55 -0.26 1.52 -5.99
C LEU A 55 -1.27 2.60 -6.39
N GLU A 56 -0.93 3.88 -6.21
CA GLU A 56 -1.73 5.02 -6.64
C GLU A 56 -1.88 5.14 -8.16
N HIS A 57 -0.96 4.53 -8.92
CA HIS A 57 -0.98 4.51 -10.38
C HIS A 57 -1.72 3.30 -10.96
N LEU A 58 -2.11 2.33 -10.13
CA LEU A 58 -2.59 1.02 -10.57
C LEU A 58 -4.08 0.84 -10.34
N GLY A 59 -4.69 0.05 -11.23
CA GLY A 59 -6.07 -0.41 -11.06
C GLY A 59 -7.09 0.72 -11.11
N GLN A 60 -7.09 1.54 -12.16
CA GLN A 60 -8.14 2.54 -12.40
C GLN A 60 -9.52 1.89 -12.33
N GLU A 61 -9.69 0.72 -12.98
CA GLU A 61 -10.87 -0.11 -12.80
C GLU A 61 -10.77 -0.93 -11.50
N THR A 62 -11.89 -1.04 -10.78
CA THR A 62 -11.92 -1.73 -9.48
C THR A 62 -11.50 -3.18 -9.58
N GLU A 63 -11.93 -3.89 -10.62
CA GLU A 63 -11.61 -5.29 -10.87
C GLU A 63 -10.11 -5.51 -11.01
N VAL A 64 -9.40 -4.59 -11.68
CA VAL A 64 -7.95 -4.64 -11.86
C VAL A 64 -7.24 -4.43 -10.52
N PHE A 65 -7.68 -3.47 -9.71
CA PHE A 65 -7.13 -3.27 -8.36
C PHE A 65 -7.34 -4.51 -7.48
N LEU A 66 -8.52 -5.11 -7.51
CA LEU A 66 -8.79 -6.35 -6.77
C LEU A 66 -7.94 -7.53 -7.26
N LEU A 67 -7.65 -7.59 -8.58
CA LEU A 67 -6.70 -8.57 -9.12
C LEU A 67 -5.30 -8.38 -8.54
N ILE A 68 -4.79 -7.14 -8.49
CA ILE A 68 -3.48 -6.81 -7.92
C ILE A 68 -3.42 -7.27 -6.46
N MET A 69 -4.43 -6.98 -5.65
CA MET A 69 -4.48 -7.41 -4.25
C MET A 69 -4.49 -8.95 -4.13
N LYS A 70 -5.20 -9.65 -5.02
CA LYS A 70 -5.18 -11.13 -5.06
C LYS A 70 -3.82 -11.67 -5.46
N GLU A 71 -3.14 -11.07 -6.44
CA GLU A 71 -1.80 -11.51 -6.85
C GLU A 71 -0.77 -11.27 -5.74
N MET A 72 -0.79 -10.10 -5.08
CA MET A 72 0.03 -9.84 -3.90
C MET A 72 -0.16 -10.92 -2.83
N TYR A 73 -1.42 -11.29 -2.56
CA TYR A 73 -1.74 -12.36 -1.60
C TYR A 73 -1.25 -13.73 -2.09
N ARG A 74 -1.52 -14.07 -3.34
CA ARG A 74 -1.16 -15.37 -3.92
C ARG A 74 0.34 -15.64 -3.85
N VAL A 75 1.14 -14.66 -4.31
CA VAL A 75 2.60 -14.83 -4.38
C VAL A 75 3.29 -14.77 -3.03
N CYS A 76 2.75 -14.03 -2.06
CA CYS A 76 3.31 -13.93 -0.72
C CYS A 76 3.16 -15.22 0.07
N SER A 77 4.17 -15.58 0.85
CA SER A 77 4.09 -16.65 1.85
C SER A 77 3.31 -16.18 3.09
N SER A 78 2.89 -17.14 3.93
CA SER A 78 2.31 -16.80 5.22
C SER A 78 3.31 -16.03 6.08
N GLY A 79 2.87 -14.94 6.69
CA GLY A 79 3.71 -14.02 7.48
C GLY A 79 4.53 -13.02 6.65
N ALA A 80 4.49 -13.09 5.32
CA ALA A 80 5.17 -12.12 4.46
C ALA A 80 4.71 -10.68 4.75
N LYS A 81 5.64 -9.73 4.63
CA LYS A 81 5.35 -8.30 4.82
C LYS A 81 5.26 -7.58 3.49
N ILE A 82 4.31 -6.65 3.42
CA ILE A 82 4.15 -5.75 2.28
C ILE A 82 4.29 -4.32 2.82
N LEU A 83 5.39 -3.66 2.43
CA LEU A 83 5.70 -2.30 2.81
C LEU A 83 5.19 -1.37 1.70
N ILE A 84 4.25 -0.51 2.05
CA ILE A 84 3.54 0.37 1.12
C ILE A 84 3.84 1.82 1.48
N GLN A 85 4.27 2.60 0.50
CA GLN A 85 4.35 4.05 0.58
C GLN A 85 3.48 4.64 -0.52
N VAL A 86 2.58 5.55 -0.16
CA VAL A 86 1.68 6.22 -1.12
C VAL A 86 1.47 7.68 -0.72
N PRO A 87 1.27 8.61 -1.66
CA PRO A 87 0.97 9.98 -1.34
C PRO A 87 -0.37 10.08 -0.60
N HIS A 88 -0.46 11.03 0.32
CA HIS A 88 -1.72 11.31 1.00
C HIS A 88 -2.74 11.90 0.04
N HIS A 89 -3.96 11.39 0.07
CA HIS A 89 -5.03 11.74 -0.88
C HIS A 89 -5.46 13.22 -0.86
N ASN A 90 -5.19 13.95 0.22
CA ASN A 90 -5.46 15.39 0.36
C ASN A 90 -4.20 16.25 0.23
N HIS A 91 -3.07 15.68 -0.17
CA HIS A 91 -1.85 16.43 -0.45
C HIS A 91 -1.79 16.82 -1.93
N TRP A 92 -1.27 18.03 -2.22
CA TRP A 92 -1.19 18.55 -3.60
C TRP A 92 -0.39 17.61 -4.53
N THR A 93 0.61 16.90 -4.01
CA THR A 93 1.40 15.95 -4.80
C THR A 93 0.57 14.79 -5.35
N PHE A 94 -0.51 14.38 -4.65
CA PHE A 94 -1.42 13.39 -5.21
C PHE A 94 -2.15 13.92 -6.44
N HIS A 95 -2.58 15.18 -6.41
CA HIS A 95 -3.36 15.79 -7.47
C HIS A 95 -2.52 16.32 -8.64
N ALA A 96 -1.23 16.57 -8.41
CA ALA A 96 -0.34 17.11 -9.43
C ALA A 96 0.06 16.08 -10.51
N ASP A 97 0.00 14.81 -10.20
CA ASP A 97 0.29 13.74 -11.16
C ASP A 97 -1.02 13.20 -11.77
N PRO A 98 -1.24 13.40 -13.10
CA PRO A 98 -2.46 12.93 -13.75
C PRO A 98 -2.56 11.40 -13.87
N THR A 99 -1.49 10.67 -13.56
CA THR A 99 -1.48 9.21 -13.55
C THR A 99 -1.87 8.59 -12.21
N HIS A 100 -2.11 9.41 -11.18
CA HIS A 100 -2.67 8.95 -9.91
C HIS A 100 -4.17 8.68 -10.06
N VAL A 101 -4.53 7.42 -10.17
CA VAL A 101 -5.91 6.97 -10.43
C VAL A 101 -6.61 6.48 -9.16
N ARG A 102 -5.86 6.17 -8.08
CA ARG A 102 -6.43 5.55 -6.87
C ARG A 102 -5.89 6.14 -5.58
N LYS A 103 -6.82 6.53 -4.72
CA LYS A 103 -6.53 6.92 -3.33
C LYS A 103 -6.38 5.66 -2.48
N ILE A 104 -5.22 5.47 -1.86
CA ILE A 104 -4.95 4.34 -0.96
C ILE A 104 -4.86 4.89 0.47
N LEU A 105 -5.80 4.50 1.32
CA LEU A 105 -5.86 4.88 2.73
C LEU A 105 -5.62 3.65 3.61
N PRO A 106 -5.21 3.84 4.86
CA PRO A 106 -5.19 2.75 5.84
C PRO A 106 -6.53 2.01 5.93
N GLU A 107 -7.65 2.74 5.89
CA GLU A 107 -9.02 2.22 5.93
C GLU A 107 -9.33 1.35 4.70
N THR A 108 -8.81 1.72 3.52
CA THR A 108 -8.94 0.91 2.30
C THR A 108 -8.29 -0.46 2.48
N LEU A 109 -7.11 -0.50 3.09
CA LEU A 109 -6.36 -1.74 3.29
C LEU A 109 -7.00 -2.64 4.36
N LYS A 110 -7.64 -2.07 5.39
CA LYS A 110 -8.39 -2.82 6.41
C LYS A 110 -9.59 -3.59 5.84
N LEU A 111 -10.14 -3.17 4.70
CA LEU A 111 -11.23 -3.90 4.03
C LEU A 111 -10.79 -5.30 3.56
N PHE A 112 -9.48 -5.56 3.44
CA PHE A 112 -8.93 -6.85 3.05
C PHE A 112 -8.54 -7.73 4.24
N ASP A 113 -8.83 -7.34 5.49
CA ASP A 113 -8.68 -8.15 6.70
C ASP A 113 -9.96 -8.93 6.96
N GLN A 114 -9.89 -10.26 6.89
CA GLN A 114 -11.08 -11.10 7.10
C GLN A 114 -11.60 -11.06 8.54
N GLU A 115 -10.74 -10.88 9.53
CA GLU A 115 -11.18 -10.78 10.93
C GLU A 115 -11.95 -9.48 11.15
N GLU A 116 -11.44 -8.36 10.66
CA GLU A 116 -12.15 -7.07 10.70
C GLU A 116 -13.46 -7.13 9.89
N ASN A 117 -13.47 -7.82 8.74
CA ASN A 117 -14.70 -8.02 7.97
C ASN A 117 -15.77 -8.76 8.78
N ARG A 118 -15.41 -9.85 9.49
CA ARG A 118 -16.37 -10.58 10.34
C ARG A 118 -16.88 -9.73 11.49
N LYS A 119 -16.01 -8.92 12.12
CA LYS A 119 -16.39 -7.99 13.20
C LYS A 119 -17.37 -6.91 12.70
N THR A 120 -17.07 -6.28 11.55
CA THR A 120 -17.94 -5.23 10.99
C THR A 120 -19.31 -5.78 10.59
N ILE A 121 -19.37 -6.99 10.01
CA ILE A 121 -20.63 -7.69 9.68
C ILE A 121 -21.43 -7.97 10.95
N ALA A 122 -20.78 -8.54 11.99
CA ALA A 122 -21.45 -8.87 13.25
C ALA A 122 -22.03 -7.64 13.97
N ASN A 123 -21.37 -6.47 13.80
CA ASN A 123 -21.81 -5.19 14.37
C ASN A 123 -22.81 -4.42 13.49
N GLY A 124 -23.18 -4.95 12.31
CA GLY A 124 -24.13 -4.31 11.39
C GLY A 124 -23.58 -3.10 10.63
N TYR A 125 -22.27 -2.94 10.54
CA TYR A 125 -21.65 -1.86 9.75
C TYR A 125 -21.67 -2.18 8.24
N ALA A 126 -21.92 -1.15 7.42
CA ALA A 126 -22.05 -1.27 5.96
C ALA A 126 -20.71 -1.23 5.22
N ASN A 127 -19.67 -1.86 5.74
CA ASN A 127 -18.37 -1.92 5.07
C ASN A 127 -18.32 -3.09 4.08
N THR A 128 -17.70 -2.87 2.92
CA THR A 128 -17.52 -3.94 1.93
C THR A 128 -16.46 -4.94 2.44
N PRO A 129 -16.81 -6.22 2.65
CA PRO A 129 -15.89 -7.21 3.22
C PRO A 129 -14.97 -7.81 2.14
N LEU A 130 -14.03 -7.00 1.62
CA LEU A 130 -13.18 -7.38 0.49
C LEU A 130 -12.25 -8.56 0.81
N GLY A 131 -11.82 -8.72 2.06
CA GLY A 131 -11.05 -9.88 2.48
C GLY A 131 -11.80 -11.19 2.24
N LEU A 132 -13.09 -11.22 2.56
CA LEU A 132 -13.95 -12.39 2.34
C LEU A 132 -14.30 -12.56 0.86
N TYR A 133 -14.65 -11.49 0.15
CA TYR A 133 -15.05 -11.56 -1.26
C TYR A 133 -13.88 -11.95 -2.17
N CYS A 134 -12.70 -11.41 -1.91
CA CYS A 134 -11.50 -11.69 -2.70
C CYS A 134 -10.76 -12.96 -2.23
N LYS A 135 -11.13 -13.53 -1.08
CA LYS A 135 -10.43 -14.66 -0.42
C LYS A 135 -8.96 -14.34 -0.14
N VAL A 136 -8.71 -13.13 0.32
CA VAL A 136 -7.40 -12.65 0.76
C VAL A 136 -7.49 -12.26 2.24
N ASP A 137 -6.36 -12.26 2.95
CA ASP A 137 -6.34 -11.91 4.35
C ASP A 137 -5.06 -11.15 4.70
N PHE A 138 -5.17 -9.82 4.82
CA PHE A 138 -4.10 -8.91 5.12
C PHE A 138 -4.36 -8.19 6.45
N VAL A 139 -3.40 -8.25 7.35
CA VAL A 139 -3.45 -7.51 8.61
C VAL A 139 -2.66 -6.21 8.45
N LEU A 140 -3.29 -5.07 8.65
CA LEU A 140 -2.58 -3.78 8.72
C LEU A 140 -1.86 -3.68 10.07
N GLU A 141 -0.52 -3.90 10.06
CA GLU A 141 0.31 -3.85 11.29
C GLU A 141 0.62 -2.41 11.70
N SER A 142 0.82 -1.53 10.75
CA SER A 142 1.09 -0.11 11.01
C SER A 142 0.66 0.78 9.86
N ALA A 143 0.30 2.01 10.19
CA ALA A 143 0.08 3.10 9.25
C ALA A 143 0.62 4.38 9.89
N THR A 144 1.72 4.90 9.35
CA THR A 144 2.41 6.07 9.89
C THR A 144 2.33 7.21 8.87
N PRO A 145 1.77 8.37 9.25
CA PRO A 145 1.76 9.54 8.40
C PRO A 145 3.12 10.25 8.41
N SER A 146 3.58 10.69 7.25
CA SER A 146 4.68 11.64 7.13
C SER A 146 4.11 13.04 6.90
N PHE A 147 4.52 14.00 7.72
CA PHE A 147 3.99 15.37 7.66
C PHE A 147 4.87 16.28 6.78
N ASP A 148 4.23 17.24 6.08
CA ASP A 148 4.91 18.30 5.35
C ASP A 148 5.31 19.46 6.28
N GLU A 149 6.16 20.36 5.79
CA GLU A 149 6.44 21.61 6.50
C GLU A 149 5.20 22.54 6.45
N PRO A 150 4.92 23.32 7.48
CA PRO A 150 5.73 23.49 8.72
C PRO A 150 5.43 22.46 9.82
N TRP A 151 4.55 21.46 9.56
CA TRP A 151 4.14 20.46 10.55
C TRP A 151 5.30 19.59 10.99
N ALA A 152 6.11 19.11 10.03
CA ALA A 152 7.25 18.23 10.30
C ALA A 152 8.27 18.88 11.26
N SER A 153 8.61 20.15 11.06
CA SER A 153 9.53 20.88 11.95
C SER A 153 8.96 21.07 13.35
N ARG A 154 7.66 21.38 13.46
CA ARG A 154 6.98 21.56 14.74
C ARG A 154 6.87 20.25 15.53
N ILE A 155 6.68 19.11 14.83
CA ILE A 155 6.73 17.77 15.43
C ILE A 155 8.13 17.50 15.99
N ARG A 156 9.18 17.71 15.18
CA ARG A 156 10.58 17.52 15.63
C ARG A 156 10.91 18.35 16.85
N ASN A 157 10.37 19.56 16.93
CA ASN A 157 10.58 20.49 18.05
C ASN A 157 9.61 20.27 19.23
N GLN A 158 8.78 19.22 19.19
CA GLN A 158 7.81 18.87 20.23
C GLN A 158 6.82 20.00 20.57
N VAL A 159 6.47 20.84 19.58
CA VAL A 159 5.53 21.96 19.75
C VAL A 159 4.08 21.49 19.73
N PHE A 160 3.80 20.32 19.09
CA PHE A 160 2.47 19.75 18.98
C PHE A 160 2.28 18.53 19.87
N SER A 161 1.10 18.48 20.49
CA SER A 161 0.60 17.26 21.12
C SER A 161 0.12 16.24 20.07
N SER A 162 -0.11 15.00 20.48
CA SER A 162 -0.75 13.99 19.62
C SER A 162 -2.14 14.44 19.12
N TYR A 163 -2.88 15.17 19.96
CA TYR A 163 -4.18 15.74 19.59
C TYR A 163 -4.06 16.77 18.47
N ASP A 164 -3.07 17.67 18.52
CA ASP A 164 -2.85 18.67 17.47
C ASP A 164 -2.53 18.02 16.13
N LEU A 165 -1.77 16.91 16.15
CA LEU A 165 -1.43 16.16 14.95
C LEU A 165 -2.64 15.43 14.36
N GLU A 166 -3.45 14.81 15.21
CA GLU A 166 -4.68 14.16 14.80
C GLU A 166 -5.68 15.19 14.23
N PHE A 167 -5.81 16.34 14.88
CA PHE A 167 -6.62 17.45 14.40
C PHE A 167 -6.12 17.95 13.04
N ALA A 168 -4.80 18.13 12.88
CA ALA A 168 -4.22 18.55 11.62
C ALA A 168 -4.47 17.55 10.48
N ALA A 169 -4.32 16.26 10.77
CA ALA A 169 -4.56 15.17 9.82
C ALA A 169 -6.01 15.16 9.32
N GLN A 170 -6.97 15.48 10.18
CA GLN A 170 -8.39 15.43 9.86
C GLN A 170 -8.92 16.72 9.19
N HIS A 171 -8.34 17.89 9.49
CA HIS A 171 -8.94 19.18 9.15
C HIS A 171 -8.13 20.02 8.15
N TYR A 172 -6.84 19.72 7.95
CA TYR A 172 -6.02 20.50 7.03
C TYR A 172 -5.62 19.70 5.79
N THR A 173 -5.75 20.29 4.62
CA THR A 173 -5.12 19.81 3.40
C THR A 173 -3.62 20.07 3.47
N ASN A 174 -2.83 19.24 2.77
CA ASN A 174 -1.37 19.36 2.71
C ASN A 174 -0.64 19.26 4.07
N ALA A 175 -1.28 18.72 5.12
CA ALA A 175 -0.60 18.48 6.38
C ALA A 175 0.21 17.17 6.33
N ILE A 176 -0.37 16.14 5.75
CA ILE A 176 0.28 14.83 5.55
C ILE A 176 0.71 14.71 4.09
N VAL A 177 1.99 14.38 3.86
CA VAL A 177 2.57 14.14 2.51
C VAL A 177 2.25 12.73 2.03
N GLN A 178 2.47 11.73 2.87
CA GLN A 178 2.33 10.31 2.50
C GLN A 178 1.94 9.45 3.69
N TRP A 179 1.49 8.25 3.37
CA TRP A 179 1.35 7.14 4.28
C TRP A 179 2.47 6.11 4.08
N ASP A 180 3.08 5.68 5.19
CA ASP A 180 3.96 4.53 5.27
C ASP A 180 3.21 3.42 6.00
N MET A 181 2.89 2.32 5.31
CA MET A 181 2.03 1.26 5.81
C MET A 181 2.69 -0.11 5.70
N VAL A 182 2.40 -0.98 6.64
CA VAL A 182 2.88 -2.36 6.63
C VAL A 182 1.67 -3.30 6.73
N LEU A 183 1.51 -4.14 5.71
CA LEU A 183 0.60 -5.27 5.76
C LEU A 183 1.37 -6.55 6.07
N ARG A 184 0.75 -7.44 6.84
CA ARG A 184 1.20 -8.82 7.00
C ARG A 184 0.18 -9.77 6.37
N VAL A 185 0.68 -10.72 5.60
CA VAL A 185 -0.13 -11.76 4.95
C VAL A 185 -0.48 -12.86 5.96
N ARG A 186 -1.75 -13.21 6.06
CA ARG A 186 -2.28 -14.28 6.92
C ARG A 186 -2.88 -15.40 6.04
N LYS A 187 -2.20 -16.58 6.01
CA LYS A 187 -2.64 -17.78 5.27
C LYS A 187 -2.85 -18.94 6.20
#